data_177376c8981d43ad9f8756183241c317
#
_entry.id   177376c8981d43ad9f8756183241c317
#
_cell.length_a   1.000
_cell.length_b   1.000
_cell.length_c   1.000
_cell.angle_alpha   90.00
_cell.angle_beta   90.00
_cell.angle_gamma   90.00
#
_symmetry.space_group_name_H-M   'P 1'
#
loop_
_entity.id
_entity.type
_entity.pdbx_description
1 polymer ?
#
loop_
_entity_poly.entity_id
_entity_poly.type
_entity_poly.pdbx_seq_one_letter_code
_entity_poly.pdbx_strand_id
1 'polypeptide(L)'
;MSKLILSTESVADLPKDMMEKYNIQIIPMHVIMGEKAYLESEISVEDIFAYHRETKKTPTTTAKNAQEYQNFFTQIRKDYPDSIIIHIGYTSRASGSFQSALIAARDFDNLYLIDTLNVTGGLATIVMCAAKLLEDNPNIGHVELIEKIQSVIPKTRLSFAPDTLE
;
A
#
# COMPACT_ATOMS: atom_id res chain seq x y z
N MET A 1 11.44 -19.56 12.67
CA MET A 1 10.20 -18.80 12.46
C MET A 1 10.14 -18.34 11.02
N SER A 2 8.97 -18.33 10.39
CA SER A 2 8.80 -17.80 9.04
C SER A 2 9.09 -16.29 9.03
N LYS A 3 9.74 -15.80 7.97
CA LYS A 3 10.01 -14.38 7.81
C LYS A 3 8.70 -13.61 7.61
N LEU A 4 8.51 -12.50 8.32
CA LEU A 4 7.36 -11.61 8.11
C LEU A 4 7.73 -10.57 7.04
N ILE A 5 6.91 -10.43 6.01
CA ILE A 5 7.07 -9.46 4.94
C ILE A 5 5.89 -8.48 4.99
N LEU A 6 6.21 -7.20 5.10
CA LEU A 6 5.21 -6.13 5.01
C LEU A 6 5.04 -5.71 3.55
N SER A 7 3.79 -5.45 3.18
CA SER A 7 3.47 -4.85 1.88
C SER A 7 2.37 -3.81 2.00
N THR A 8 2.34 -2.88 1.05
CA THR A 8 1.32 -1.83 0.96
C THR A 8 1.23 -1.29 -0.47
N GLU A 9 0.30 -0.37 -0.71
CA GLU A 9 0.20 0.36 -1.98
C GLU A 9 1.09 1.61 -1.97
N SER A 10 1.49 2.08 -3.16
CA SER A 10 2.31 3.29 -3.34
C SER A 10 1.66 4.55 -2.77
N VAL A 11 0.31 4.60 -2.70
CA VAL A 11 -0.44 5.69 -2.05
C VAL A 11 -0.18 5.86 -0.56
N ALA A 12 0.66 5.01 0.04
CA ALA A 12 1.21 5.24 1.37
C ALA A 12 2.22 6.40 1.41
N ASP A 13 2.72 6.85 0.25
CA ASP A 13 3.69 7.94 0.14
C ASP A 13 4.94 7.75 1.02
N LEU A 14 5.39 6.50 1.13
CA LEU A 14 6.57 6.18 1.93
C LEU A 14 7.85 6.67 1.25
N PRO A 15 8.77 7.30 2.00
CA PRO A 15 10.10 7.64 1.47
C PRO A 15 10.84 6.38 1.02
N LYS A 16 11.58 6.49 -0.09
CA LYS A 16 12.29 5.37 -0.72
C LYS A 16 13.28 4.69 0.23
N ASP A 17 14.03 5.48 0.98
CA ASP A 17 14.98 4.99 1.98
C ASP A 17 14.31 4.17 3.09
N MET A 18 13.08 4.52 3.48
CA MET A 18 12.30 3.75 4.45
C MET A 18 11.79 2.44 3.86
N MET A 19 11.32 2.45 2.61
CA MET A 19 10.90 1.22 1.92
C MET A 19 12.06 0.23 1.80
N GLU A 20 13.25 0.70 1.42
CA GLU A 20 14.47 -0.09 1.30
C GLU A 20 14.95 -0.59 2.67
N LYS A 21 15.04 0.29 3.66
CA LYS A 21 15.49 -0.05 5.03
C LYS A 21 14.68 -1.20 5.63
N TYR A 22 13.37 -1.15 5.50
CA TYR A 22 12.46 -2.11 6.12
C TYR A 22 11.98 -3.21 5.16
N ASN A 23 12.52 -3.24 3.93
CA ASN A 23 12.13 -4.19 2.89
C ASN A 23 10.61 -4.26 2.68
N ILE A 24 9.93 -3.10 2.66
CA ILE A 24 8.50 -3.01 2.46
C ILE A 24 8.21 -3.21 0.97
N GLN A 25 7.33 -4.16 0.64
CA GLN A 25 6.95 -4.45 -0.73
C GLN A 25 5.81 -3.53 -1.16
N ILE A 26 5.99 -2.84 -2.29
CA ILE A 26 5.05 -1.82 -2.77
C ILE A 26 4.38 -2.28 -4.06
N ILE A 27 3.04 -2.26 -4.08
CA ILE A 27 2.30 -2.36 -5.32
C ILE A 27 2.04 -0.94 -5.85
N PRO A 28 2.62 -0.57 -7.03
CA PRO A 28 2.42 0.77 -7.60
C PRO A 28 0.99 0.93 -8.11
N MET A 29 0.37 2.08 -7.83
CA MET A 29 -0.94 2.44 -8.37
C MET A 29 -0.82 2.94 -9.82
N HIS A 30 -1.97 3.08 -10.49
CA HIS A 30 -2.01 3.68 -11.83
C HIS A 30 -2.35 5.16 -11.76
N VAL A 31 -1.67 5.94 -12.57
CA VAL A 31 -1.98 7.34 -12.86
C VAL A 31 -2.40 7.46 -14.32
N ILE A 32 -3.54 8.07 -14.57
CA ILE A 32 -4.08 8.27 -15.91
C ILE A 32 -3.88 9.72 -16.32
N MET A 33 -3.16 9.92 -17.42
CA MET A 33 -2.97 11.21 -18.06
C MET A 33 -3.51 11.15 -19.50
N GLY A 34 -4.67 11.75 -19.71
CA GLY A 34 -5.40 11.64 -20.98
C GLY A 34 -5.94 10.22 -21.21
N GLU A 35 -5.53 9.60 -22.32
CA GLU A 35 -5.94 8.22 -22.67
C GLU A 35 -4.91 7.15 -22.22
N LYS A 36 -3.83 7.56 -21.58
CA LYS A 36 -2.75 6.65 -21.17
C LYS A 36 -2.76 6.42 -19.66
N ALA A 37 -2.60 5.15 -19.31
CA ALA A 37 -2.36 4.72 -17.94
C ALA A 37 -0.86 4.42 -17.75
N TYR A 38 -0.28 4.94 -16.69
CA TYR A 38 1.10 4.74 -16.28
C TYR A 38 1.12 4.11 -14.91
N LEU A 39 2.13 3.30 -14.61
CA LEU A 39 2.43 2.98 -13.21
C LEU A 39 3.03 4.22 -12.53
N GLU A 40 2.66 4.47 -11.30
CA GLU A 40 3.21 5.59 -10.53
C GLU A 40 4.75 5.56 -10.46
N SER A 41 5.33 4.37 -10.47
CA SER A 41 6.79 4.17 -10.52
C SER A 41 7.45 4.56 -11.86
N GLU A 42 6.67 4.79 -12.93
CA GLU A 42 7.16 5.10 -14.28
C GLU A 42 7.11 6.59 -14.61
N ILE A 43 6.51 7.40 -13.73
CA ILE A 43 6.33 8.84 -13.93
C ILE A 43 6.87 9.62 -12.75
N SER A 44 7.30 10.84 -13.02
CA SER A 44 7.74 11.79 -12.00
C SER A 44 6.63 12.77 -11.62
N VAL A 45 6.80 13.45 -10.50
CA VAL A 45 5.92 14.56 -10.10
C VAL A 45 5.97 15.69 -11.13
N GLU A 46 7.13 15.90 -11.75
CA GLU A 46 7.34 16.88 -12.81
C GLU A 46 6.50 16.56 -14.05
N ASP A 47 6.36 15.28 -14.42
CA ASP A 47 5.50 14.85 -15.54
C ASP A 47 4.03 15.15 -15.25
N ILE A 48 3.59 14.93 -14.02
CA ILE A 48 2.23 15.27 -13.57
C ILE A 48 1.97 16.78 -13.68
N PHE A 49 2.90 17.59 -13.21
CA PHE A 49 2.79 19.04 -13.32
C PHE A 49 2.87 19.53 -14.76
N ALA A 50 3.74 18.93 -15.59
CA ALA A 50 3.84 19.25 -17.01
C ALA A 50 2.51 18.97 -17.71
N TYR A 51 1.95 17.79 -17.52
CA TYR A 51 0.65 17.41 -18.07
C TYR A 51 -0.45 18.43 -17.69
N HIS A 52 -0.52 18.82 -16.42
CA HIS A 52 -1.51 19.81 -15.97
C HIS A 52 -1.27 21.19 -16.61
N ARG A 53 -0.02 21.65 -16.69
CA ARG A 53 0.31 22.94 -17.32
C ARG A 53 -0.09 22.99 -18.80
N GLU A 54 0.14 21.90 -19.53
CA GLU A 54 -0.11 21.81 -20.96
C GLU A 54 -1.59 21.62 -21.29
N THR A 55 -2.27 20.75 -20.55
CA THR A 55 -3.63 20.33 -20.90
C THR A 55 -4.72 21.02 -20.08
N LYS A 56 -4.37 21.64 -18.94
CA LYS A 56 -5.30 22.16 -17.91
C LYS A 56 -6.21 21.08 -17.31
N LYS A 57 -5.85 19.79 -17.50
CA LYS A 57 -6.57 18.66 -16.92
C LYS A 57 -5.81 18.12 -15.72
N THR A 58 -6.54 17.65 -14.72
CA THR A 58 -5.97 16.95 -13.57
C THR A 58 -5.82 15.47 -13.92
N PRO A 59 -4.67 14.84 -13.67
CA PRO A 59 -4.54 13.39 -13.74
C PRO A 59 -5.52 12.70 -12.79
N THR A 60 -5.91 11.49 -13.13
CA THR A 60 -6.76 10.65 -12.27
C THR A 60 -6.05 9.36 -11.92
N THR A 61 -6.54 8.64 -10.92
CA THR A 61 -6.00 7.35 -10.52
C THR A 61 -7.05 6.27 -10.68
N THR A 62 -6.61 5.01 -10.82
CA THR A 62 -7.53 3.85 -10.81
C THR A 62 -7.13 2.88 -9.72
N ALA A 63 -8.14 2.20 -9.17
CA ALA A 63 -7.94 1.08 -8.28
C ALA A 63 -7.23 -0.08 -9.00
N LYS A 64 -6.40 -0.81 -8.28
CA LYS A 64 -5.84 -2.09 -8.75
C LYS A 64 -6.92 -3.15 -8.81
N ASN A 65 -6.85 -4.01 -9.83
CA ASN A 65 -7.74 -5.15 -9.95
C ASN A 65 -7.17 -6.39 -9.23
N ALA A 66 -7.99 -7.44 -9.09
CA ALA A 66 -7.59 -8.66 -8.37
C ALA A 66 -6.43 -9.40 -9.03
N GLN A 67 -6.33 -9.40 -10.37
CA GLN A 67 -5.22 -10.05 -11.08
C GLN A 67 -3.88 -9.35 -10.81
N GLU A 68 -3.88 -8.03 -10.70
CA GLU A 68 -2.67 -7.27 -10.38
C GLU A 68 -2.18 -7.57 -8.96
N TYR A 69 -3.09 -7.66 -7.99
CA TYR A 69 -2.77 -8.10 -6.63
C TYR A 69 -2.27 -9.55 -6.60
N GLN A 70 -2.90 -10.44 -7.37
CA GLN A 70 -2.46 -11.83 -7.47
C GLN A 70 -1.03 -11.92 -8.02
N ASN A 71 -0.72 -11.18 -9.08
CA ASN A 71 0.63 -11.10 -9.64
C ASN A 71 1.63 -10.56 -8.61
N PHE A 72 1.27 -9.51 -7.89
CA PHE A 72 2.09 -8.89 -6.85
C PHE A 72 2.39 -9.87 -5.70
N PHE A 73 1.37 -10.51 -5.13
CA PHE A 73 1.58 -11.48 -4.05
C PHE A 73 2.33 -12.73 -4.53
N THR A 74 2.10 -13.17 -5.78
CA THR A 74 2.87 -14.25 -6.39
C THR A 74 4.35 -13.88 -6.49
N GLN A 75 4.68 -12.63 -6.86
CA GLN A 75 6.07 -12.19 -6.94
C GLN A 75 6.71 -12.19 -5.55
N ILE A 76 6.04 -11.64 -4.52
CA ILE A 76 6.55 -11.70 -3.14
C ILE A 76 6.77 -13.15 -2.70
N ARG A 77 5.85 -14.06 -3.03
CA ARG A 77 5.97 -15.47 -2.69
C ARG A 77 7.16 -16.17 -3.39
N LYS A 78 7.50 -15.78 -4.61
CA LYS A 78 8.68 -16.26 -5.32
C LYS A 78 9.98 -15.79 -4.65
N ASP A 79 10.02 -14.53 -4.26
CA ASP A 79 11.20 -13.92 -3.64
C ASP A 79 11.39 -14.38 -2.17
N TYR A 80 10.27 -14.72 -1.50
CA TYR A 80 10.23 -15.15 -0.09
C TYR A 80 9.30 -16.37 0.09
N PRO A 81 9.69 -17.59 -0.33
CA PRO A 81 8.79 -18.76 -0.43
C PRO A 81 8.06 -19.13 0.86
N ASP A 82 8.74 -19.11 2.00
CA ASP A 82 8.22 -19.54 3.30
C ASP A 82 7.79 -18.38 4.20
N SER A 83 7.61 -17.18 3.64
CA SER A 83 7.25 -16.00 4.40
C SER A 83 5.77 -15.96 4.75
N ILE A 84 5.46 -15.18 5.76
CA ILE A 84 4.12 -14.70 6.05
C ILE A 84 4.02 -13.27 5.53
N ILE A 85 3.08 -13.01 4.65
CA ILE A 85 2.87 -11.69 4.05
C ILE A 85 1.78 -10.97 4.86
N ILE A 86 2.06 -9.75 5.28
CA ILE A 86 1.07 -8.86 5.93
C ILE A 86 0.92 -7.63 5.02
N HIS A 87 -0.19 -7.58 4.31
CA HIS A 87 -0.54 -6.46 3.45
C HIS A 87 -1.35 -5.43 4.22
N ILE A 88 -0.77 -4.24 4.40
CA ILE A 88 -1.37 -3.12 5.12
C ILE A 88 -1.96 -2.21 4.07
N GLY A 89 -3.26 -2.33 3.85
CA GLY A 89 -3.94 -1.81 2.67
C GLY A 89 -4.57 -0.43 2.87
N TYR A 90 -4.67 0.25 1.75
CA TYR A 90 -5.44 1.49 1.59
C TYR A 90 -6.91 1.27 1.95
N THR A 91 -7.53 2.28 2.54
CA THR A 91 -8.91 2.19 3.06
C THR A 91 -9.93 1.65 2.05
N SER A 92 -10.69 0.65 2.47
CA SER A 92 -11.82 0.10 1.71
C SER A 92 -12.96 1.11 1.50
N ARG A 93 -12.97 2.21 2.28
CA ARG A 93 -14.02 3.24 2.21
C ARG A 93 -13.82 4.21 1.06
N ALA A 94 -12.60 4.32 0.51
CA ALA A 94 -12.28 5.27 -0.55
C ALA A 94 -11.94 4.60 -1.89
N SER A 95 -11.65 3.29 -1.90
CA SER A 95 -11.22 2.59 -3.11
C SER A 95 -11.66 1.13 -3.12
N GLY A 96 -11.93 0.59 -4.31
CA GLY A 96 -12.13 -0.83 -4.54
C GLY A 96 -10.83 -1.67 -4.46
N SER A 97 -9.66 -1.05 -4.30
CA SER A 97 -8.38 -1.76 -4.27
C SER A 97 -8.32 -2.80 -3.16
N PHE A 98 -8.75 -2.46 -1.95
CA PHE A 98 -8.76 -3.42 -0.84
C PHE A 98 -9.66 -4.63 -1.10
N GLN A 99 -10.83 -4.44 -1.74
CA GLN A 99 -11.70 -5.53 -2.15
C GLN A 99 -11.03 -6.43 -3.19
N SER A 100 -10.30 -5.84 -4.14
CA SER A 100 -9.50 -6.57 -5.12
C SER A 100 -8.38 -7.38 -4.46
N ALA A 101 -7.70 -6.81 -3.47
CA ALA A 101 -6.70 -7.52 -2.68
C ALA A 101 -7.30 -8.71 -1.91
N LEU A 102 -8.51 -8.55 -1.31
CA LEU A 102 -9.24 -9.63 -0.63
C LEU A 102 -9.59 -10.77 -1.58
N ILE A 103 -9.98 -10.48 -2.81
CA ILE A 103 -10.27 -11.50 -3.82
C ILE A 103 -9.00 -12.27 -4.16
N ALA A 104 -7.90 -11.56 -4.44
CA ALA A 104 -6.62 -12.16 -4.78
C ALA A 104 -6.05 -13.02 -3.63
N ALA A 105 -6.24 -12.59 -2.38
CA ALA A 105 -5.68 -13.28 -1.22
C ALA A 105 -6.26 -14.68 -0.98
N ARG A 106 -7.41 -15.01 -1.56
CA ARG A 106 -8.05 -16.34 -1.40
C ARG A 106 -7.21 -17.50 -1.89
N ASP A 107 -6.30 -17.23 -2.82
CA ASP A 107 -5.43 -18.21 -3.45
C ASP A 107 -4.06 -18.37 -2.73
N PHE A 108 -3.89 -17.69 -1.59
CA PHE A 108 -2.61 -17.66 -0.86
C PHE A 108 -2.78 -18.08 0.59
N ASP A 109 -2.00 -19.06 1.01
CA ASP A 109 -1.78 -19.35 2.42
C ASP A 109 -0.81 -18.34 3.04
N ASN A 110 -0.95 -18.06 4.33
CA ASN A 110 -0.06 -17.15 5.07
C ASN A 110 0.02 -15.73 4.49
N LEU A 111 -1.10 -15.25 3.94
CA LEU A 111 -1.29 -13.86 3.52
C LEU A 111 -2.42 -13.24 4.34
N TYR A 112 -2.11 -12.17 5.04
CA TYR A 112 -3.03 -11.45 5.90
C TYR A 112 -3.21 -10.02 5.40
N LEU A 113 -4.44 -9.56 5.35
CA LEU A 113 -4.82 -8.23 4.88
C LEU A 113 -5.35 -7.40 6.04
N ILE A 114 -4.89 -6.15 6.14
CA ILE A 114 -5.32 -5.19 7.16
C ILE A 114 -5.86 -3.95 6.45
N ASP A 115 -7.15 -3.69 6.60
CA ASP A 115 -7.75 -2.42 6.16
C ASP A 115 -7.42 -1.33 7.18
N THR A 116 -6.65 -0.36 6.76
CA THR A 116 -6.19 0.70 7.67
C THR A 116 -7.22 1.78 7.94
N LEU A 117 -8.28 1.86 7.14
CA LEU A 117 -9.25 2.95 7.17
C LEU A 117 -8.60 4.33 7.03
N ASN A 118 -7.39 4.37 6.48
CA ASN A 118 -6.55 5.55 6.30
C ASN A 118 -6.02 5.65 4.87
N VAL A 119 -5.52 6.82 4.52
CA VAL A 119 -4.93 7.18 3.22
C VAL A 119 -3.57 7.85 3.45
N THR A 120 -2.73 7.94 2.41
CA THR A 120 -1.45 8.69 2.37
C THR A 120 -0.67 8.61 3.70
N GLY A 121 -0.35 9.73 4.32
CA GLY A 121 0.41 9.81 5.59
C GLY A 121 -0.20 9.04 6.76
N GLY A 122 -1.52 8.83 6.79
CA GLY A 122 -2.18 7.97 7.79
C GLY A 122 -1.86 6.49 7.55
N LEU A 123 -1.90 6.04 6.29
CA LEU A 123 -1.47 4.71 5.90
C LEU A 123 0.03 4.52 6.15
N ALA A 124 0.86 5.50 5.73
CA ALA A 124 2.30 5.49 6.00
C ALA A 124 2.62 5.31 7.49
N THR A 125 1.93 6.06 8.35
CA THR A 125 2.11 5.97 9.81
C THR A 125 1.88 4.54 10.31
N ILE A 126 0.81 3.88 9.87
CA ILE A 126 0.49 2.51 10.29
C ILE A 126 1.54 1.52 9.77
N VAL A 127 1.96 1.66 8.50
CA VAL A 127 3.01 0.82 7.90
C VAL A 127 4.33 0.99 8.65
N MET A 128 4.72 2.23 8.97
CA MET A 128 5.95 2.51 9.72
C MET A 128 5.88 2.01 11.16
N CYS A 129 4.72 2.08 11.82
CA CYS A 129 4.54 1.44 13.12
C CYS A 129 4.74 -0.07 13.04
N ALA A 130 4.22 -0.73 12.01
CA ALA A 130 4.43 -2.17 11.81
C ALA A 130 5.91 -2.50 11.57
N ALA A 131 6.59 -1.73 10.72
CA ALA A 131 8.01 -1.90 10.45
C ALA A 131 8.87 -1.72 11.71
N LYS A 132 8.55 -0.71 12.52
CA LYS A 132 9.26 -0.45 13.79
C LYS A 132 9.00 -1.54 14.81
N LEU A 133 7.78 -2.07 14.90
CA LEU A 133 7.45 -3.20 15.76
C LEU A 133 8.29 -4.44 15.42
N LEU A 134 8.50 -4.71 14.11
CA LEU A 134 9.37 -5.80 13.66
C LEU A 134 10.83 -5.57 14.00
N GLU A 135 11.34 -4.34 13.84
CA GLU A 135 12.72 -3.96 14.17
C GLU A 135 12.98 -4.13 15.68
N ASP A 136 12.06 -3.65 16.52
CA ASP A 136 12.19 -3.70 17.98
C ASP A 136 11.93 -5.11 18.57
N ASN A 137 11.18 -5.96 17.86
CA ASN A 137 10.81 -7.30 18.29
C ASN A 137 11.06 -8.34 17.17
N PRO A 138 12.30 -8.73 16.89
CA PRO A 138 12.61 -9.60 15.75
C PRO A 138 11.96 -10.99 15.80
N ASN A 139 11.48 -11.41 16.95
CA ASN A 139 10.82 -12.70 17.18
C ASN A 139 9.30 -12.59 17.36
N ILE A 140 8.70 -11.45 17.06
CA ILE A 140 7.25 -11.25 17.16
C ILE A 140 6.51 -12.21 16.22
N GLY A 141 5.46 -12.86 16.70
CA GLY A 141 4.58 -13.70 15.88
C GLY A 141 3.65 -12.84 15.01
N HIS A 142 3.23 -13.38 13.86
CA HIS A 142 2.35 -12.64 12.96
C HIS A 142 1.02 -12.25 13.59
N VAL A 143 0.44 -13.11 14.44
CA VAL A 143 -0.82 -12.81 15.11
C VAL A 143 -0.67 -11.60 16.03
N GLU A 144 0.36 -11.62 16.89
CA GLU A 144 0.63 -10.50 17.80
C GLU A 144 0.93 -9.20 17.04
N LEU A 145 1.70 -9.29 15.92
CA LEU A 145 1.98 -8.13 15.09
C LEU A 145 0.69 -7.54 14.50
N ILE A 146 -0.19 -8.39 13.96
CA ILE A 146 -1.49 -7.96 13.40
C ILE A 146 -2.33 -7.27 14.47
N GLU A 147 -2.46 -7.85 15.66
CA GLU A 147 -3.20 -7.25 16.78
C GLU A 147 -2.64 -5.87 17.15
N LYS A 148 -1.33 -5.75 17.24
CA LYS A 148 -0.66 -4.46 17.52
C LYS A 148 -0.94 -3.42 16.41
N ILE A 149 -0.83 -3.80 15.13
CA ILE A 149 -1.16 -2.93 14.01
C ILE A 149 -2.63 -2.48 14.09
N GLN A 150 -3.56 -3.42 14.28
CA GLN A 150 -4.98 -3.11 14.41
C GLN A 150 -5.29 -2.18 15.57
N SER A 151 -4.54 -2.24 16.67
CA SER A 151 -4.69 -1.34 17.81
C SER A 151 -4.26 0.11 17.54
N VAL A 152 -3.43 0.33 16.51
CA VAL A 152 -2.97 1.66 16.08
C VAL A 152 -3.98 2.36 15.18
N ILE A 153 -4.72 1.58 14.38
CA ILE A 153 -5.67 2.12 13.38
C ILE A 153 -6.65 3.14 13.99
N PRO A 154 -7.39 2.86 15.08
CA PRO A 154 -8.34 3.82 15.63
C PRO A 154 -7.68 5.04 16.28
N LYS A 155 -6.37 5.00 16.52
CA LYS A 155 -5.58 6.10 17.09
C LYS A 155 -4.95 6.97 16.00
N THR A 156 -4.92 6.49 14.76
CA THR A 156 -4.38 7.21 13.61
C THR A 156 -5.49 8.03 12.95
N ARG A 157 -5.27 9.33 12.83
CA ARG A 157 -6.21 10.24 12.17
C ARG A 157 -5.45 11.08 11.15
N LEU A 158 -5.93 11.04 9.92
CA LEU A 158 -5.48 11.93 8.85
C LEU A 158 -6.60 12.92 8.56
N SER A 159 -6.24 14.18 8.40
CA SER A 159 -7.15 15.23 7.92
C SER A 159 -6.51 15.93 6.73
N PHE A 160 -7.30 16.19 5.72
CA PHE A 160 -6.89 16.98 4.56
C PHE A 160 -8.00 17.97 4.22
N ALA A 161 -7.62 19.12 3.69
CA ALA A 161 -8.55 20.15 3.23
C ALA A 161 -8.48 20.18 1.70
N PRO A 162 -9.51 19.71 0.98
CA PRO A 162 -9.56 19.84 -0.47
C PRO A 162 -9.81 21.31 -0.84
N ASP A 163 -9.28 21.72 -1.99
CA ASP A 163 -9.50 23.07 -2.52
C ASP A 163 -10.94 23.26 -2.99
N THR A 164 -11.54 22.18 -3.53
CA THR A 164 -12.94 22.13 -3.92
C THR A 164 -13.61 20.86 -3.41
N LEU A 165 -14.93 20.89 -3.24
CA LEU A 165 -15.77 19.76 -2.84
C LEU A 165 -16.65 19.27 -4.00
N GLU A 166 -16.19 19.41 -5.23
CA GLU A 166 -16.89 18.92 -6.42
C GLU A 166 -16.72 17.41 -6.63
#